data_e8a12b314e24647b221c747025fac277
#
_entry.id   e8a12b314e24647b221c747025fac277
#
_cell.length_a   1.000
_cell.length_b   1.000
_cell.length_c   1.000
_cell.angle_alpha   90.00
_cell.angle_beta   90.00
_cell.angle_gamma   90.00
#
_symmetry.space_group_name_H-M   'P 1'
#
loop_
_entity.id
_entity.type
_entity.pdbx_description
1 polymer ?
#
loop_
_entity_poly.entity_id
_entity_poly.type
_entity_poly.pdbx_seq_one_letter_code
_entity_poly.pdbx_strand_id
1 'polypeptide(L)'
;MPVTAHRAHPARVGSDRGERGLGEFEAAGLTIHTHSADIASKEDCDALVQTLTENYGGVDILINNAGRSIRRGIENSFDRFHDFERTMELNYFGALRLTMGLLPGMISKQRGHVINISSIGVLTSAPRFSAYVASKAAMEAWTRCAASEFADRRIDFTTINMPLVKTPMISPTKLYEQVPTLTPDEAANLVVDAIIHKQVRIATRLGIFGALVHSLMPKVAQIIMNTSFRMFPDSAAAAHKDGEPHQPPSADQIAFAQIMRGMYF
;
A
#
# COMPACT_ATOMS: atom_id res chain seq x y z
N MET A 1 21.98 0.74 -8.18
CA MET A 1 21.59 2.16 -8.13
C MET A 1 20.11 2.25 -7.75
N PRO A 2 19.73 3.04 -6.74
CA PRO A 2 18.32 3.22 -6.43
C PRO A 2 17.66 4.09 -7.52
N VAL A 3 16.57 3.60 -8.09
CA VAL A 3 15.72 4.33 -9.03
C VAL A 3 14.34 4.45 -8.42
N THR A 4 13.83 5.66 -8.32
CA THR A 4 12.52 5.94 -7.75
C THR A 4 11.62 6.52 -8.83
N ALA A 5 10.50 5.85 -9.13
CA ALA A 5 9.46 6.39 -9.99
C ALA A 5 8.43 7.13 -9.13
N HIS A 6 8.20 8.40 -9.42
CA HIS A 6 7.20 9.22 -8.77
C HIS A 6 5.99 9.45 -9.68
N ARG A 7 4.80 9.37 -9.11
CA ARG A 7 3.59 9.76 -9.81
C ARG A 7 3.50 11.28 -9.87
N ALA A 8 3.45 11.84 -11.07
CA ALA A 8 2.97 13.20 -11.26
C ALA A 8 1.44 13.21 -11.07
N HIS A 9 0.96 13.74 -9.94
CA HIS A 9 -0.47 14.02 -9.77
C HIS A 9 -0.74 15.40 -10.37
N PRO A 10 -1.81 15.62 -11.18
CA PRO A 10 -2.19 16.95 -11.63
C PRO A 10 -2.64 17.88 -10.49
N ALA A 11 -2.80 17.39 -9.28
CA ALA A 11 -3.02 18.18 -8.07
C ALA A 11 -1.73 18.25 -7.25
N ARG A 12 -0.93 19.29 -7.46
CA ARG A 12 0.10 19.90 -6.60
C ARG A 12 0.38 19.12 -5.29
N VAL A 13 1.25 18.10 -5.37
CA VAL A 13 2.09 17.74 -4.23
C VAL A 13 3.47 18.31 -4.56
N GLY A 14 3.93 19.26 -3.76
CA GLY A 14 4.99 20.16 -4.09
C GLY A 14 6.27 19.49 -4.56
N SER A 15 6.79 20.03 -5.65
CA SER A 15 8.18 19.96 -6.13
C SER A 15 9.21 20.06 -5.01
N ASP A 16 8.90 20.79 -3.97
CA ASP A 16 9.72 21.12 -2.79
C ASP A 16 10.14 19.95 -1.89
N ARG A 17 9.36 18.86 -1.82
CA ARG A 17 9.75 17.66 -1.03
C ARG A 17 10.62 16.69 -1.83
N GLY A 18 10.37 16.58 -3.12
CA GLY A 18 11.20 15.79 -4.03
C GLY A 18 12.60 16.37 -4.15
N GLU A 19 12.70 17.67 -4.35
CA GLU A 19 13.98 18.38 -4.49
C GLU A 19 14.80 18.40 -3.20
N ARG A 20 14.17 18.58 -2.02
CA ARG A 20 14.86 18.46 -0.73
C ARG A 20 15.42 17.06 -0.48
N GLY A 21 14.64 16.02 -0.78
CA GLY A 21 15.12 14.64 -0.65
C GLY A 21 16.31 14.34 -1.57
N LEU A 22 16.28 14.84 -2.80
CA LEU A 22 17.40 14.67 -3.74
C LEU A 22 18.70 15.28 -3.22
N GLY A 23 18.63 16.51 -2.68
CA GLY A 23 19.82 17.20 -2.13
C GLY A 23 20.44 16.45 -0.94
N GLU A 24 19.64 15.83 -0.09
CA GLU A 24 20.16 15.02 1.04
C GLU A 24 20.90 13.76 0.54
N PHE A 25 20.41 13.11 -0.51
CA PHE A 25 21.05 11.93 -1.09
C PHE A 25 22.33 12.28 -1.84
N GLU A 26 22.36 13.39 -2.57
CA GLU A 26 23.54 13.89 -3.25
C GLU A 26 24.63 14.25 -2.23
N ALA A 27 24.26 14.88 -1.12
CA ALA A 27 25.17 15.18 0.00
C ALA A 27 25.74 13.92 0.66
N ALA A 28 24.98 12.81 0.62
CA ALA A 28 25.45 11.50 1.08
C ALA A 28 26.28 10.73 0.03
N GLY A 29 26.55 11.32 -1.13
CA GLY A 29 27.31 10.70 -2.22
C GLY A 29 26.54 9.60 -2.97
N LEU A 30 25.22 9.58 -2.86
CA LEU A 30 24.36 8.61 -3.52
C LEU A 30 23.87 9.18 -4.87
N THR A 31 23.90 8.35 -5.91
CA THR A 31 23.35 8.71 -7.22
C THR A 31 21.87 8.27 -7.25
N ILE A 32 20.98 9.23 -7.48
CA ILE A 32 19.55 9.00 -7.63
C ILE A 32 19.09 9.49 -9.00
N HIS A 33 18.31 8.66 -9.67
CA HIS A 33 17.64 9.00 -10.92
C HIS A 33 16.13 9.05 -10.67
N THR A 34 15.48 10.12 -11.14
CA THR A 34 14.03 10.31 -11.02
C THR A 34 13.37 10.24 -12.38
N HIS A 35 12.27 9.51 -12.47
CA HIS A 35 11.44 9.40 -13.67
C HIS A 35 9.98 9.67 -13.30
N SER A 36 9.34 10.58 -14.06
CA SER A 36 7.91 10.83 -13.92
C SER A 36 7.14 9.83 -14.77
N ALA A 37 6.21 9.09 -14.14
CA ALA A 37 5.33 8.15 -14.83
C ALA A 37 4.01 8.01 -14.08
N ASP A 38 2.89 7.96 -14.80
CA ASP A 38 1.61 7.52 -14.23
C ASP A 38 1.49 6.00 -14.41
N ILE A 39 1.71 5.25 -13.36
CA ILE A 39 1.65 3.77 -13.43
C ILE A 39 0.22 3.24 -13.68
N ALA A 40 -0.81 4.07 -13.65
CA ALA A 40 -2.13 3.72 -14.14
C ALA A 40 -2.20 3.75 -15.70
N SER A 41 -1.27 4.43 -16.37
CA SER A 41 -1.10 4.41 -17.83
C SER A 41 -0.21 3.23 -18.25
N LYS A 42 -0.68 2.45 -19.20
CA LYS A 42 0.11 1.35 -19.77
C LYS A 42 1.32 1.92 -20.52
N GLU A 43 1.12 2.98 -21.26
CA GLU A 43 2.12 3.64 -22.09
C GLU A 43 3.27 4.19 -21.24
N ASP A 44 2.95 4.82 -20.10
CA ASP A 44 3.94 5.34 -19.16
C ASP A 44 4.71 4.20 -18.49
N CYS A 45 4.03 3.09 -18.15
CA CYS A 45 4.70 1.90 -17.60
C CYS A 45 5.68 1.31 -18.61
N ASP A 46 5.28 1.14 -19.88
CA ASP A 46 6.10 0.59 -20.94
C ASP A 46 7.33 1.50 -21.19
N ALA A 47 7.15 2.81 -21.28
CA ALA A 47 8.22 3.78 -21.45
C ALA A 47 9.20 3.78 -20.27
N LEU A 48 8.69 3.68 -19.02
CA LEU A 48 9.53 3.58 -17.83
C LEU A 48 10.36 2.29 -17.85
N VAL A 49 9.74 1.15 -18.13
CA VAL A 49 10.43 -0.15 -18.23
C VAL A 49 11.52 -0.11 -19.28
N GLN A 50 11.22 0.45 -20.46
CA GLN A 50 12.21 0.64 -21.53
C GLN A 50 13.38 1.50 -21.06
N THR A 51 13.10 2.68 -20.47
CA THR A 51 14.13 3.58 -19.95
C THR A 51 15.03 2.90 -18.93
N LEU A 52 14.43 2.16 -17.97
CA LEU A 52 15.18 1.46 -16.92
C LEU A 52 16.05 0.34 -17.51
N THR A 53 15.56 -0.35 -18.53
CA THR A 53 16.28 -1.45 -19.16
C THR A 53 17.44 -0.94 -20.02
N GLU A 54 17.20 0.08 -20.84
CA GLU A 54 18.20 0.60 -21.79
C GLU A 54 19.29 1.40 -21.08
N ASN A 55 18.94 2.27 -20.12
CA ASN A 55 19.89 3.19 -19.50
C ASN A 55 20.62 2.57 -18.29
N TYR A 56 19.97 1.62 -17.58
CA TYR A 56 20.52 1.08 -16.32
C TYR A 56 20.66 -0.45 -16.34
N GLY A 57 20.31 -1.10 -17.44
CA GLY A 57 20.32 -2.57 -17.53
C GLY A 57 19.24 -3.25 -16.69
N GLY A 58 18.15 -2.55 -16.39
CA GLY A 58 17.05 -3.01 -15.54
C GLY A 58 17.28 -2.73 -14.04
N VAL A 59 16.49 -3.40 -13.18
CA VAL A 59 16.55 -3.23 -11.74
C VAL A 59 16.80 -4.56 -11.04
N ASP A 60 17.44 -4.53 -9.88
CA ASP A 60 17.65 -5.71 -9.03
C ASP A 60 16.58 -5.79 -7.93
N ILE A 61 16.05 -4.65 -7.49
CA ILE A 61 14.99 -4.57 -6.46
C ILE A 61 13.89 -3.64 -6.97
N LEU A 62 12.66 -4.14 -7.01
CA LEU A 62 11.47 -3.36 -7.35
C LEU A 62 10.59 -3.23 -6.11
N ILE A 63 10.30 -1.98 -5.71
CA ILE A 63 9.40 -1.69 -4.61
C ILE A 63 8.12 -1.08 -5.16
N ASN A 64 7.04 -1.86 -5.22
CA ASN A 64 5.71 -1.41 -5.61
C ASN A 64 5.04 -0.71 -4.42
N ASN A 65 5.32 0.57 -4.24
CA ASN A 65 4.79 1.39 -3.15
C ASN A 65 3.64 2.30 -3.59
N ALA A 66 3.62 2.74 -4.85
CA ALA A 66 2.56 3.61 -5.34
C ALA A 66 1.18 2.99 -5.14
N GLY A 67 0.24 3.78 -4.63
CA GLY A 67 -1.09 3.29 -4.35
C GLY A 67 -2.06 4.38 -3.91
N ARG A 68 -3.34 4.04 -3.97
CA ARG A 68 -4.46 4.88 -3.55
C ARG A 68 -5.33 4.10 -2.58
N SER A 69 -5.81 4.79 -1.55
CA SER A 69 -6.83 4.27 -0.64
C SER A 69 -8.09 5.13 -0.76
N ILE A 70 -9.24 4.47 -0.79
CA ILE A 70 -10.55 5.12 -0.75
C ILE A 70 -11.31 4.50 0.42
N ARG A 71 -11.74 5.35 1.35
CA ARG A 71 -12.57 4.97 2.49
C ARG A 71 -14.01 5.38 2.21
N ARG A 72 -14.88 4.42 1.92
CA ARG A 72 -16.30 4.62 1.62
C ARG A 72 -17.08 3.33 1.89
N GLY A 73 -18.25 3.44 2.54
CA GLY A 73 -19.17 2.32 2.70
C GLY A 73 -19.74 1.86 1.36
N ILE A 74 -20.06 0.58 1.25
CA ILE A 74 -20.58 0.01 0.00
C ILE A 74 -21.90 0.70 -0.42
N GLU A 75 -22.78 1.00 0.53
CA GLU A 75 -24.04 1.69 0.26
C GLU A 75 -23.84 3.10 -0.34
N ASN A 76 -22.74 3.76 0.01
CA ASN A 76 -22.36 5.06 -0.53
C ASN A 76 -21.51 4.95 -1.83
N SER A 77 -21.46 3.76 -2.43
CA SER A 77 -20.61 3.48 -3.61
C SER A 77 -21.40 2.97 -4.81
N PHE A 78 -22.74 2.87 -4.73
CA PHE A 78 -23.56 2.29 -5.80
C PHE A 78 -23.48 3.05 -7.13
N ASP A 79 -23.28 4.36 -7.08
CA ASP A 79 -23.11 5.25 -8.23
C ASP A 79 -21.64 5.58 -8.52
N ARG A 80 -20.69 4.91 -7.85
CA ARG A 80 -19.26 5.25 -7.86
C ARG A 80 -18.36 4.06 -8.24
N PHE A 81 -18.79 3.26 -9.18
CA PHE A 81 -18.04 2.09 -9.62
C PHE A 81 -16.62 2.44 -10.11
N HIS A 82 -16.45 3.63 -10.68
CA HIS A 82 -15.16 4.17 -11.08
C HIS A 82 -14.12 4.24 -9.92
N ASP A 83 -14.55 4.26 -8.65
CA ASP A 83 -13.65 4.21 -7.51
C ASP A 83 -12.96 2.84 -7.39
N PHE A 84 -13.68 1.77 -7.75
CA PHE A 84 -13.13 0.41 -7.82
C PHE A 84 -12.16 0.27 -8.98
N GLU A 85 -12.57 0.72 -10.19
CA GLU A 85 -11.76 0.64 -11.40
C GLU A 85 -10.42 1.37 -11.23
N ARG A 86 -10.45 2.65 -10.85
CA ARG A 86 -9.22 3.44 -10.70
C ARG A 86 -8.33 2.99 -9.54
N THR A 87 -8.91 2.36 -8.51
CA THR A 87 -8.14 1.79 -7.41
C THR A 87 -7.45 0.51 -7.86
N MET A 88 -8.16 -0.35 -8.59
CA MET A 88 -7.61 -1.56 -9.18
C MET A 88 -6.54 -1.23 -10.22
N GLU A 89 -6.80 -0.26 -11.08
CA GLU A 89 -5.86 0.17 -12.11
C GLU A 89 -4.51 0.61 -11.53
N LEU A 90 -4.53 1.44 -10.48
CA LEU A 90 -3.31 1.92 -9.85
C LEU A 90 -2.63 0.86 -8.98
N ASN A 91 -3.39 0.24 -8.06
CA ASN A 91 -2.80 -0.59 -6.99
C ASN A 91 -2.43 -2.00 -7.46
N TYR A 92 -3.10 -2.50 -8.49
CA TYR A 92 -2.89 -3.85 -9.02
C TYR A 92 -2.27 -3.82 -10.41
N PHE A 93 -3.00 -3.31 -11.41
CA PHE A 93 -2.52 -3.38 -12.79
C PHE A 93 -1.24 -2.58 -13.03
N GLY A 94 -1.12 -1.38 -12.43
CA GLY A 94 0.10 -0.57 -12.53
C GLY A 94 1.33 -1.28 -11.94
N ALA A 95 1.20 -1.78 -10.70
CA ALA A 95 2.26 -2.56 -10.07
C ALA A 95 2.60 -3.84 -10.85
N LEU A 96 1.57 -4.52 -11.39
CA LEU A 96 1.75 -5.72 -12.19
C LEU A 96 2.48 -5.44 -13.51
N ARG A 97 2.12 -4.37 -14.23
CA ARG A 97 2.80 -3.97 -15.49
C ARG A 97 4.28 -3.74 -15.28
N LEU A 98 4.65 -2.95 -14.25
CA LEU A 98 6.04 -2.71 -13.91
C LEU A 98 6.77 -4.01 -13.56
N THR A 99 6.14 -4.84 -12.74
CA THR A 99 6.73 -6.13 -12.35
C THR A 99 6.96 -7.03 -13.56
N MET A 100 5.93 -7.22 -14.40
CA MET A 100 6.02 -8.07 -15.59
C MET A 100 7.02 -7.53 -16.61
N GLY A 101 7.13 -6.21 -16.74
CA GLY A 101 8.09 -5.58 -17.66
C GLY A 101 9.55 -5.71 -17.19
N LEU A 102 9.81 -5.69 -15.88
CA LEU A 102 11.17 -5.75 -15.32
C LEU A 102 11.62 -7.18 -14.98
N LEU A 103 10.68 -8.10 -14.80
CA LEU A 103 10.96 -9.49 -14.44
C LEU A 103 11.86 -10.23 -15.44
N PRO A 104 11.74 -10.07 -16.77
CA PRO A 104 12.65 -10.71 -17.73
C PRO A 104 14.12 -10.39 -17.49
N GLY A 105 14.44 -9.12 -17.14
CA GLY A 105 15.80 -8.71 -16.79
C GLY A 105 16.30 -9.37 -15.51
N MET A 106 15.44 -9.50 -14.49
CA MET A 106 15.77 -10.23 -13.24
C MET A 106 16.02 -11.71 -13.50
N ILE A 107 15.20 -12.35 -14.35
CA ILE A 107 15.34 -13.76 -14.74
C ILE A 107 16.68 -13.96 -15.45
N SER A 108 17.01 -13.12 -16.43
CA SER A 108 18.27 -13.18 -17.16
C SER A 108 19.50 -13.08 -16.25
N LYS A 109 19.42 -12.23 -15.25
CA LYS A 109 20.50 -12.05 -14.25
C LYS A 109 20.50 -13.12 -13.16
N GLN A 110 19.45 -13.96 -13.07
CA GLN A 110 19.21 -14.89 -11.97
C GLN A 110 19.29 -14.18 -10.60
N ARG A 111 18.81 -12.95 -10.54
CA ARG A 111 18.81 -12.11 -9.35
C ARG A 111 17.70 -11.09 -9.43
N GLY A 112 16.82 -11.06 -8.44
CA GLY A 112 15.76 -10.08 -8.35
C GLY A 112 15.04 -10.14 -7.02
N HIS A 113 14.46 -9.00 -6.61
CA HIS A 113 13.58 -8.94 -5.45
C HIS A 113 12.44 -7.97 -5.70
N VAL A 114 11.22 -8.48 -5.64
CA VAL A 114 9.99 -7.68 -5.79
C VAL A 114 9.33 -7.53 -4.42
N ILE A 115 9.21 -6.30 -3.96
CA ILE A 115 8.59 -5.94 -2.67
C ILE A 115 7.27 -5.22 -2.94
N ASN A 116 6.17 -5.81 -2.53
CA ASN A 116 4.84 -5.26 -2.70
C ASN A 116 4.31 -4.68 -1.39
N ILE A 117 4.07 -3.36 -1.37
CA ILE A 117 3.45 -2.70 -0.21
C ILE A 117 1.95 -2.95 -0.26
N SER A 118 1.51 -3.87 0.58
CA SER A 118 0.12 -4.20 0.85
C SER A 118 -0.39 -3.45 2.08
N SER A 119 -1.38 -3.97 2.76
CA SER A 119 -1.99 -3.35 3.93
C SER A 119 -2.45 -4.38 4.95
N ILE A 120 -2.37 -4.02 6.22
CA ILE A 120 -3.03 -4.76 7.29
C ILE A 120 -4.54 -4.93 7.03
N GLY A 121 -5.14 -3.98 6.29
CA GLY A 121 -6.56 -4.05 5.89
C GLY A 121 -6.91 -5.30 5.08
N VAL A 122 -5.95 -5.89 4.35
CA VAL A 122 -6.16 -7.18 3.64
C VAL A 122 -6.32 -8.34 4.61
N LEU A 123 -5.54 -8.34 5.69
CA LEU A 123 -5.56 -9.39 6.70
C LEU A 123 -6.82 -9.35 7.58
N THR A 124 -7.35 -8.15 7.79
CA THR A 124 -8.50 -7.92 8.66
C THR A 124 -9.82 -7.74 7.91
N SER A 125 -9.79 -7.62 6.58
CA SER A 125 -10.96 -7.31 5.74
C SER A 125 -11.70 -6.06 6.22
N ALA A 126 -10.95 -4.96 6.44
CA ALA A 126 -11.44 -3.73 7.05
C ALA A 126 -12.65 -3.15 6.29
N PRO A 127 -13.82 -2.94 6.95
CA PRO A 127 -14.99 -2.36 6.32
C PRO A 127 -14.73 -0.92 5.85
N ARG A 128 -15.48 -0.45 4.87
CA ARG A 128 -15.33 0.83 4.14
C ARG A 128 -14.11 0.92 3.22
N PHE A 129 -13.29 -0.10 3.14
CA PHE A 129 -12.12 -0.12 2.27
C PHE A 129 -12.23 -1.18 1.16
N SER A 130 -13.46 -1.57 0.77
CA SER A 130 -13.70 -2.69 -0.14
C SER A 130 -12.91 -2.58 -1.46
N ALA A 131 -12.92 -1.43 -2.14
CA ALA A 131 -12.15 -1.22 -3.37
C ALA A 131 -10.63 -1.33 -3.12
N TYR A 132 -10.14 -0.71 -2.04
CA TYR A 132 -8.73 -0.73 -1.67
C TYR A 132 -8.26 -2.13 -1.26
N VAL A 133 -8.98 -2.76 -0.34
CA VAL A 133 -8.64 -4.12 0.14
C VAL A 133 -8.66 -5.12 -1.01
N ALA A 134 -9.68 -5.08 -1.88
CA ALA A 134 -9.75 -5.95 -3.06
C ALA A 134 -8.53 -5.78 -3.97
N SER A 135 -8.10 -4.54 -4.25
CA SER A 135 -6.94 -4.28 -5.11
C SER A 135 -5.63 -4.78 -4.51
N LYS A 136 -5.43 -4.60 -3.21
CA LYS A 136 -4.23 -5.10 -2.51
C LYS A 136 -4.25 -6.63 -2.35
N ALA A 137 -5.42 -7.21 -2.08
CA ALA A 137 -5.60 -8.67 -2.02
C ALA A 137 -5.31 -9.35 -3.37
N ALA A 138 -5.73 -8.75 -4.48
CA ALA A 138 -5.40 -9.22 -5.82
C ALA A 138 -3.88 -9.27 -6.03
N MET A 139 -3.15 -8.21 -5.64
CA MET A 139 -1.70 -8.17 -5.74
C MET A 139 -1.03 -9.23 -4.84
N GLU A 140 -1.52 -9.44 -3.62
CA GLU A 140 -1.00 -10.50 -2.73
C GLU A 140 -1.22 -11.90 -3.31
N ALA A 141 -2.40 -12.16 -3.90
CA ALA A 141 -2.69 -13.44 -4.52
C ALA A 141 -1.74 -13.71 -5.69
N TRP A 142 -1.58 -12.73 -6.58
CA TRP A 142 -0.62 -12.81 -7.68
C TRP A 142 0.81 -13.02 -7.19
N THR A 143 1.23 -12.29 -6.17
CA THR A 143 2.57 -12.40 -5.57
C THR A 143 2.85 -13.82 -5.07
N ARG A 144 1.88 -14.48 -4.45
CA ARG A 144 2.06 -15.86 -3.98
C ARG A 144 2.23 -16.85 -5.14
N CYS A 145 1.50 -16.67 -6.24
CA CYS A 145 1.67 -17.48 -7.44
C CYS A 145 3.08 -17.26 -8.03
N ALA A 146 3.46 -16.01 -8.25
CA ALA A 146 4.77 -15.66 -8.77
C ALA A 146 5.93 -16.18 -7.90
N ALA A 147 5.83 -16.03 -6.58
CA ALA A 147 6.85 -16.54 -5.66
C ALA A 147 7.05 -18.06 -5.80
N SER A 148 5.98 -18.82 -6.06
CA SER A 148 6.07 -20.26 -6.30
C SER A 148 6.66 -20.59 -7.67
N GLU A 149 6.31 -19.82 -8.71
CA GLU A 149 6.80 -20.05 -10.07
C GLU A 149 8.29 -19.68 -10.25
N PHE A 150 8.80 -18.77 -9.44
CA PHE A 150 10.17 -18.26 -9.54
C PHE A 150 11.08 -18.70 -8.39
N ALA A 151 10.65 -19.62 -7.55
CA ALA A 151 11.41 -20.08 -6.38
C ALA A 151 12.80 -20.64 -6.74
N ASP A 152 12.94 -21.28 -7.90
CA ASP A 152 14.18 -21.85 -8.42
C ASP A 152 15.02 -20.86 -9.26
N ARG A 153 14.50 -19.64 -9.50
CA ARG A 153 15.13 -18.62 -10.36
C ARG A 153 15.90 -17.55 -9.60
N ARG A 154 16.04 -17.69 -8.27
CA ARG A 154 16.66 -16.69 -7.37
C ARG A 154 15.99 -15.31 -7.46
N ILE A 155 14.68 -15.30 -7.62
CA ILE A 155 13.85 -14.10 -7.60
C ILE A 155 12.97 -14.17 -6.37
N ASP A 156 13.15 -13.24 -5.46
CA ASP A 156 12.43 -13.18 -4.19
C ASP A 156 11.19 -12.28 -4.32
N PHE A 157 10.15 -12.60 -3.60
CA PHE A 157 8.93 -11.80 -3.50
C PHE A 157 8.58 -11.59 -2.04
N THR A 158 8.44 -10.33 -1.64
CA THR A 158 8.03 -9.96 -0.28
C THR A 158 6.74 -9.16 -0.32
N THR A 159 5.78 -9.52 0.51
CA THR A 159 4.58 -8.74 0.78
C THR A 159 4.70 -8.07 2.15
N ILE A 160 4.57 -6.74 2.20
CA ILE A 160 4.51 -6.00 3.46
C ILE A 160 3.07 -5.58 3.72
N ASN A 161 2.41 -6.21 4.70
CA ASN A 161 1.09 -5.79 5.17
C ASN A 161 1.24 -4.56 6.07
N MET A 162 1.47 -3.40 5.42
CA MET A 162 1.78 -2.15 6.08
C MET A 162 0.64 -1.75 7.03
N PRO A 163 0.92 -1.44 8.29
CA PRO A 163 -0.05 -0.81 9.19
C PRO A 163 -0.30 0.66 8.79
N LEU A 164 -1.09 1.38 9.56
CA LEU A 164 -1.29 2.81 9.32
C LEU A 164 0.03 3.56 9.46
N VAL A 165 0.37 4.38 8.47
CA VAL A 165 1.54 5.25 8.46
C VAL A 165 1.08 6.71 8.49
N LYS A 166 1.69 7.52 9.33
CA LYS A 166 1.37 8.94 9.50
C LYS A 166 1.78 9.75 8.26
N THR A 167 0.90 9.77 7.28
CA THR A 167 1.09 10.43 5.98
C THR A 167 -0.13 11.28 5.62
N PRO A 168 -0.04 12.19 4.64
CA PRO A 168 -1.20 12.93 4.14
C PRO A 168 -2.36 12.07 3.66
N MET A 169 -2.12 10.82 3.29
CA MET A 169 -3.17 9.88 2.86
C MET A 169 -4.19 9.58 3.96
N ILE A 170 -3.76 9.56 5.23
CA ILE A 170 -4.65 9.26 6.36
C ILE A 170 -5.21 10.51 7.04
N SER A 171 -4.66 11.70 6.76
CA SER A 171 -5.02 12.96 7.42
C SER A 171 -6.51 13.34 7.32
N PRO A 172 -7.29 12.97 6.28
CA PRO A 172 -8.73 13.28 6.24
C PRO A 172 -9.55 12.55 7.32
N THR A 173 -8.99 11.53 7.98
CA THR A 173 -9.69 10.75 9.00
C THR A 173 -9.10 11.03 10.37
N LYS A 174 -9.64 12.03 11.09
CA LYS A 174 -9.16 12.43 12.42
C LYS A 174 -9.07 11.31 13.45
N LEU A 175 -9.88 10.26 13.29
CA LEU A 175 -9.81 9.07 14.14
C LEU A 175 -8.42 8.44 14.14
N TYR A 176 -7.68 8.50 13.02
CA TYR A 176 -6.35 7.91 12.92
C TYR A 176 -5.28 8.63 13.75
N GLU A 177 -5.57 9.82 14.27
CA GLU A 177 -4.71 10.50 15.25
C GLU A 177 -4.65 9.77 16.60
N GLN A 178 -5.67 8.93 16.89
CA GLN A 178 -5.80 8.19 18.14
C GLN A 178 -5.47 6.70 18.02
N VAL A 179 -5.25 6.22 16.79
CA VAL A 179 -4.86 4.83 16.50
C VAL A 179 -3.35 4.74 16.39
N PRO A 180 -2.70 3.64 16.81
CA PRO A 180 -1.27 3.44 16.57
C PRO A 180 -0.93 3.56 15.09
N THR A 181 0.03 4.43 14.80
CA THR A 181 0.51 4.69 13.46
C THR A 181 2.02 4.64 13.45
N LEU A 182 2.60 4.10 12.40
CA LEU A 182 4.03 4.20 12.15
C LEU A 182 4.38 5.62 11.67
N THR A 183 5.57 6.05 12.01
CA THR A 183 6.22 7.16 11.30
C THR A 183 6.65 6.71 9.89
N PRO A 184 6.89 7.64 8.95
CA PRO A 184 7.46 7.30 7.64
C PRO A 184 8.79 6.55 7.75
N ASP A 185 9.64 6.90 8.72
CA ASP A 185 10.94 6.28 8.94
C ASP A 185 10.80 4.82 9.43
N GLU A 186 9.90 4.57 10.38
CA GLU A 186 9.58 3.21 10.82
C GLU A 186 9.02 2.35 9.66
N ALA A 187 8.18 2.93 8.83
CA ALA A 187 7.67 2.24 7.64
C ALA A 187 8.79 1.96 6.61
N ALA A 188 9.72 2.89 6.42
CA ALA A 188 10.89 2.70 5.57
C ALA A 188 11.80 1.59 6.12
N ASN A 189 11.98 1.50 7.43
CA ASN A 189 12.75 0.45 8.07
C ASN A 189 12.18 -0.96 7.81
N LEU A 190 10.85 -1.11 7.73
CA LEU A 190 10.24 -2.39 7.31
C LEU A 190 10.59 -2.77 5.87
N VAL A 191 10.74 -1.79 4.99
CA VAL A 191 11.17 -2.03 3.61
C VAL A 191 12.65 -2.40 3.56
N VAL A 192 13.49 -1.74 4.34
CA VAL A 192 14.93 -2.07 4.49
C VAL A 192 15.08 -3.50 5.03
N ASP A 193 14.31 -3.85 6.07
CA ASP A 193 14.29 -5.20 6.64
C ASP A 193 13.89 -6.25 5.59
N ALA A 194 12.87 -5.96 4.77
CA ALA A 194 12.49 -6.81 3.65
C ALA A 194 13.63 -7.01 2.64
N ILE A 195 14.37 -5.95 2.30
CA ILE A 195 15.51 -6.01 1.38
C ILE A 195 16.61 -6.92 1.93
N ILE A 196 16.91 -6.80 3.22
CA ILE A 196 18.02 -7.52 3.88
C ILE A 196 17.65 -9.00 4.08
N HIS A 197 16.49 -9.27 4.65
CA HIS A 197 16.13 -10.62 5.12
C HIS A 197 15.26 -11.40 4.12
N LYS A 198 14.72 -10.74 3.08
CA LYS A 198 13.93 -11.38 2.00
C LYS A 198 12.78 -12.24 2.51
N GLN A 199 12.13 -11.80 3.56
CA GLN A 199 10.99 -12.51 4.15
C GLN A 199 9.82 -12.54 3.15
N VAL A 200 9.13 -13.67 3.06
CA VAL A 200 7.96 -13.80 2.18
C VAL A 200 6.85 -12.82 2.58
N ARG A 201 6.71 -12.57 3.89
CA ARG A 201 5.71 -11.63 4.43
C ARG A 201 6.22 -10.92 5.66
N ILE A 202 5.95 -9.62 5.72
CA ILE A 202 6.07 -8.79 6.92
C ILE A 202 4.67 -8.30 7.30
N ALA A 203 4.24 -8.58 8.52
CA ALA A 203 2.94 -8.18 9.04
C ALA A 203 2.98 -8.03 10.56
N THR A 204 2.11 -7.18 11.10
CA THR A 204 1.97 -7.03 12.55
C THR A 204 1.31 -8.26 13.17
N ARG A 205 1.56 -8.50 14.45
CA ARG A 205 0.91 -9.61 15.20
C ARG A 205 -0.62 -9.50 15.15
N LEU A 206 -1.15 -8.29 15.26
CA LEU A 206 -2.58 -8.04 15.14
C LEU A 206 -3.13 -8.43 13.76
N GLY A 207 -2.41 -8.09 12.68
CA GLY A 207 -2.80 -8.47 11.33
C GLY A 207 -2.85 -9.98 11.16
N ILE A 208 -1.80 -10.69 11.63
CA ILE A 208 -1.73 -12.16 11.57
C ILE A 208 -2.87 -12.78 12.38
N PHE A 209 -3.11 -12.28 13.60
CA PHE A 209 -4.22 -12.73 14.44
C PHE A 209 -5.57 -12.50 13.76
N GLY A 210 -5.80 -11.33 13.17
CA GLY A 210 -7.01 -11.02 12.40
C GLY A 210 -7.23 -11.97 11.23
N ALA A 211 -6.18 -12.27 10.47
CA ALA A 211 -6.24 -13.23 9.36
C ALA A 211 -6.59 -14.65 9.87
N LEU A 212 -6.02 -15.07 11.01
CA LEU A 212 -6.30 -16.37 11.62
C LEU A 212 -7.76 -16.45 12.09
N VAL A 213 -8.25 -15.42 12.78
CA VAL A 213 -9.66 -15.33 13.20
C VAL A 213 -10.59 -15.37 11.98
N HIS A 214 -10.25 -14.64 10.92
CA HIS A 214 -11.05 -14.63 9.70
C HIS A 214 -11.10 -16.00 9.01
N SER A 215 -9.99 -16.73 9.02
CA SER A 215 -9.87 -18.07 8.41
C SER A 215 -10.59 -19.15 9.22
N LEU A 216 -10.41 -19.15 10.55
CA LEU A 216 -10.92 -20.22 11.43
C LEU A 216 -12.32 -19.94 11.96
N MET A 217 -12.68 -18.67 12.19
CA MET A 217 -13.93 -18.24 12.80
C MET A 217 -14.57 -17.08 12.02
N PRO A 218 -14.96 -17.25 10.75
CA PRO A 218 -15.41 -16.17 9.87
C PRO A 218 -16.64 -15.43 10.43
N LYS A 219 -17.55 -16.13 11.14
CA LYS A 219 -18.69 -15.47 11.79
C LYS A 219 -18.28 -14.53 12.94
N VAL A 220 -17.29 -14.92 13.72
CA VAL A 220 -16.74 -14.06 14.79
C VAL A 220 -16.06 -12.83 14.18
N ALA A 221 -15.22 -13.04 13.15
CA ALA A 221 -14.61 -11.94 12.40
C ALA A 221 -15.66 -10.98 11.85
N GLN A 222 -16.75 -11.50 11.25
CA GLN A 222 -17.84 -10.69 10.72
C GLN A 222 -18.52 -9.84 11.80
N ILE A 223 -18.76 -10.40 13.00
CA ILE A 223 -19.37 -9.68 14.13
C ILE A 223 -18.46 -8.54 14.58
N ILE A 224 -17.17 -8.83 14.79
CA ILE A 224 -16.17 -7.84 15.18
C ILE A 224 -16.10 -6.70 14.15
N MET A 225 -16.00 -7.05 12.87
CA MET A 225 -15.91 -6.05 11.79
C MET A 225 -17.22 -5.26 11.62
N ASN A 226 -18.39 -5.87 11.84
CA ASN A 226 -19.66 -5.17 11.82
C ASN A 226 -19.78 -4.19 13.00
N THR A 227 -19.32 -4.56 14.20
CA THR A 227 -19.25 -3.65 15.34
C THR A 227 -18.35 -2.46 15.02
N SER A 228 -17.16 -2.71 14.50
CA SER A 228 -16.26 -1.65 14.03
C SER A 228 -16.91 -0.75 12.96
N PHE A 229 -17.64 -1.35 12.01
CA PHE A 229 -18.37 -0.60 10.98
C PHE A 229 -19.40 0.36 11.59
N ARG A 230 -20.14 -0.07 12.61
CA ARG A 230 -21.14 0.79 13.30
C ARG A 230 -20.49 1.88 14.13
N MET A 231 -19.38 1.59 14.78
CA MET A 231 -18.66 2.55 15.62
C MET A 231 -18.00 3.68 14.83
N PHE A 232 -17.59 3.45 13.58
CA PHE A 232 -16.80 4.39 12.79
C PHE A 232 -17.51 4.77 11.49
N PRO A 233 -18.50 5.67 11.50
CA PRO A 233 -19.26 6.06 10.32
C PRO A 233 -18.39 6.65 9.21
N ASP A 234 -18.94 6.75 8.01
CA ASP A 234 -18.31 7.46 6.90
C ASP A 234 -18.14 8.96 7.25
N SER A 235 -17.16 9.62 6.62
CA SER A 235 -17.06 11.07 6.68
C SER A 235 -18.26 11.72 5.98
N ALA A 236 -18.62 12.95 6.37
CA ALA A 236 -19.73 13.69 5.76
C ALA A 236 -19.59 13.76 4.23
N ALA A 237 -18.40 14.04 3.72
CA ALA A 237 -18.11 14.05 2.29
C ALA A 237 -18.30 12.67 1.62
N ALA A 238 -17.98 11.57 2.29
CA ALA A 238 -18.19 10.21 1.78
C ALA A 238 -19.67 9.78 1.83
N ALA A 239 -20.43 10.33 2.75
CA ALA A 239 -21.87 10.08 2.92
C ALA A 239 -22.77 11.02 2.11
N HIS A 240 -22.21 11.89 1.25
CA HIS A 240 -22.94 12.95 0.52
C HIS A 240 -23.75 13.92 1.43
N LYS A 241 -23.26 14.11 2.65
CA LYS A 241 -23.84 15.01 3.65
C LYS A 241 -22.93 16.23 3.83
N ASP A 242 -22.83 17.04 2.80
CA ASP A 242 -22.06 18.27 2.84
C ASP A 242 -22.67 19.24 3.84
N GLY A 243 -21.90 19.65 4.85
CA GLY A 243 -22.31 20.66 5.84
C GLY A 243 -22.55 20.13 7.27
N GLU A 244 -22.55 18.85 7.53
CA GLU A 244 -22.61 18.35 8.92
C GLU A 244 -21.28 18.54 9.65
N PRO A 245 -21.27 19.13 10.88
CA PRO A 245 -20.05 19.32 11.64
C PRO A 245 -19.46 17.96 12.05
N HIS A 246 -18.14 17.89 11.96
CA HIS A 246 -17.39 16.70 12.35
C HIS A 246 -17.55 16.43 13.86
N GLN A 247 -18.22 15.34 14.23
CA GLN A 247 -18.34 14.96 15.63
C GLN A 247 -16.99 14.41 16.15
N PRO A 248 -16.56 14.82 17.36
CA PRO A 248 -15.37 14.25 17.98
C PRO A 248 -15.58 12.74 18.25
N PRO A 249 -14.50 11.93 18.28
CA PRO A 249 -14.61 10.51 18.59
C PRO A 249 -15.27 10.29 19.96
N SER A 250 -16.18 9.31 20.04
CA SER A 250 -16.82 8.93 21.32
C SER A 250 -15.81 8.21 22.25
N ALA A 251 -16.13 8.15 23.54
CA ALA A 251 -15.32 7.43 24.54
C ALA A 251 -15.11 5.96 24.14
N ASP A 252 -16.13 5.30 23.59
CA ASP A 252 -16.06 3.90 23.13
C ASP A 252 -15.13 3.75 21.93
N GLN A 253 -15.13 4.71 21.01
CA GLN A 253 -14.22 4.73 19.87
C GLN A 253 -12.76 4.88 20.32
N ILE A 254 -12.52 5.74 21.31
CA ILE A 254 -11.20 5.94 21.92
C ILE A 254 -10.75 4.67 22.66
N ALA A 255 -11.64 4.07 23.46
CA ALA A 255 -11.33 2.83 24.18
C ALA A 255 -10.99 1.68 23.23
N PHE A 256 -11.75 1.50 22.15
CA PHE A 256 -11.46 0.51 21.11
C PHE A 256 -10.10 0.76 20.47
N ALA A 257 -9.79 2.00 20.11
CA ALA A 257 -8.50 2.36 19.54
C ALA A 257 -7.33 2.07 20.51
N GLN A 258 -7.52 2.30 21.80
CA GLN A 258 -6.51 2.02 22.84
C GLN A 258 -6.27 0.52 23.05
N ILE A 259 -7.33 -0.29 23.04
CA ILE A 259 -7.20 -1.77 23.11
C ILE A 259 -6.37 -2.28 21.94
N MET A 260 -6.57 -1.72 20.74
CA MET A 260 -5.80 -2.08 19.56
C MET A 260 -4.32 -1.69 19.65
N ARG A 261 -3.97 -0.69 20.49
CA ARG A 261 -2.60 -0.18 20.63
C ARG A 261 -1.62 -1.21 21.20
N GLY A 262 -2.05 -2.06 22.12
CA GLY A 262 -1.21 -3.07 22.75
C GLY A 262 -0.92 -4.31 21.89
N MET A 263 -1.56 -4.46 20.72
CA MET A 263 -1.46 -5.64 19.87
C MET A 263 -0.72 -5.38 18.54
N TYR A 264 -0.13 -4.19 18.36
CA TYR A 264 0.41 -3.78 17.06
C TYR A 264 1.78 -4.38 16.74
N PHE A 265 2.61 -4.63 17.76
CA PHE A 265 3.97 -5.21 17.59
C PHE A 265 4.26 -6.30 18.58
#